data_a70c104e64347d7fd9265eae57e62680
#
_entry.id   a70c104e64347d7fd9265eae57e62680
#
_cell.length_a   1.000
_cell.length_b   1.000
_cell.length_c   1.000
_cell.angle_alpha   90.00
_cell.angle_beta   90.00
_cell.angle_gamma   90.00
#
_symmetry.space_group_name_H-M   'P 1'
#
loop_
_entity.id
_entity.type
_entity.pdbx_description
1 polymer ?
#
loop_
_entity_poly.entity_id
_entity_poly.type
_entity_poly.pdbx_seq_one_letter_code
_entity_poly.pdbx_strand_id
1 'polypeptide(L)'
;LACPVTETLKHGEDGVISAAIDRNAAWSIQTPQGFHYGLIKAAHEQSTADATDDTSLIQAMDKTVTLVEGHSTNIKITTQQDLVMAEAIIAQQENTLCETRTGLGYDVHAFETQDNSNGIIRLCGVDIPHERKLKGHSDADVGLHTITDAIYGAIGAGDIGTHFPPSNNDFKDMDSAVFLKHACDLVQDRGGRIINIDLTLICEEPKIGPHREAIVARLSDIMALSPSRVSIKATTSEQLGFTGRGEGIAAQAVANISIPVQDDT
;
A
#
# COMPACT_ATOMS: atom_id res chain seq x y z
N LEU A 1 7.72 32.36 1.51
CA LEU A 1 8.10 31.47 2.60
C LEU A 1 9.60 31.60 2.88
N ALA A 2 10.00 31.47 4.14
CA ALA A 2 11.41 31.54 4.55
C ALA A 2 11.64 30.82 5.87
N CYS A 3 12.85 30.26 6.04
CA CYS A 3 13.30 29.67 7.30
C CYS A 3 14.52 30.44 7.84
N PRO A 4 14.67 30.59 9.17
CA PRO A 4 15.89 31.08 9.76
C PRO A 4 17.08 30.19 9.36
N VAL A 5 18.23 30.79 9.08
CA VAL A 5 19.45 30.03 8.78
C VAL A 5 20.01 29.44 10.06
N THR A 6 20.23 28.13 10.07
CA THR A 6 20.82 27.39 11.20
C THR A 6 22.32 27.22 11.08
N GLU A 7 22.86 27.26 9.87
CA GLU A 7 24.27 27.10 9.56
C GLU A 7 25.11 28.34 9.92
N THR A 8 26.40 28.16 10.11
CA THR A 8 27.33 29.27 10.27
C THR A 8 27.71 29.82 8.89
N LEU A 9 27.25 31.04 8.60
CA LEU A 9 27.55 31.72 7.34
C LEU A 9 28.81 32.59 7.43
N LYS A 10 29.60 32.57 6.37
CA LYS A 10 30.80 33.40 6.20
C LYS A 10 30.82 34.02 4.80
N HIS A 11 31.30 35.24 4.72
CA HIS A 11 31.77 35.76 3.43
C HIS A 11 33.06 35.08 3.04
N GLY A 12 33.24 34.70 1.79
CA GLY A 12 34.45 34.10 1.24
C GLY A 12 34.69 34.59 -0.17
N GLU A 13 35.94 34.84 -0.50
CA GLU A 13 36.42 35.23 -1.81
C GLU A 13 37.71 34.47 -2.10
N ASP A 14 37.84 33.91 -3.32
CA ASP A 14 39.00 33.12 -3.76
C ASP A 14 39.39 31.97 -2.78
N GLY A 15 38.41 31.35 -2.14
CA GLY A 15 38.64 30.24 -1.20
C GLY A 15 39.07 30.68 0.21
N VAL A 16 39.15 31.99 0.50
CA VAL A 16 39.51 32.55 1.80
C VAL A 16 38.30 33.17 2.49
N ILE A 17 38.13 32.87 3.79
CA ILE A 17 37.09 33.47 4.61
C ILE A 17 37.48 34.91 4.94
N SER A 18 36.63 35.88 4.61
CA SER A 18 36.84 37.31 4.81
C SER A 18 36.10 37.91 5.97
N ALA A 19 34.86 37.45 6.25
CA ALA A 19 34.02 37.97 7.32
C ALA A 19 32.98 36.96 7.82
N ALA A 20 32.41 37.23 9.01
CA ALA A 20 31.26 36.52 9.52
C ALA A 20 29.96 37.18 9.07
N ILE A 21 28.94 36.40 8.76
CA ILE A 21 27.58 36.87 8.52
C ILE A 21 26.77 36.61 9.79
N ASP A 22 26.05 37.64 10.27
CA ASP A 22 25.12 37.44 11.39
C ASP A 22 23.94 36.57 10.93
N ARG A 23 23.96 35.31 11.33
CA ARG A 23 22.90 34.37 10.99
C ARG A 23 21.54 34.71 11.57
N ASN A 24 21.48 35.51 12.65
CA ASN A 24 20.21 35.90 13.24
C ASN A 24 19.41 36.89 12.36
N ALA A 25 20.11 37.54 11.42
CA ALA A 25 19.50 38.38 10.39
C ALA A 25 19.41 37.72 9.03
N ALA A 26 19.83 36.43 8.90
CA ALA A 26 19.86 35.69 7.63
C ALA A 26 18.66 34.71 7.55
N TRP A 27 18.01 34.71 6.40
CA TRP A 27 16.88 33.84 6.10
C TRP A 27 17.10 33.09 4.80
N SER A 28 16.81 31.81 4.81
CA SER A 28 16.75 30.98 3.60
C SER A 28 15.38 31.13 2.96
N ILE A 29 15.36 31.72 1.77
CA ILE A 29 14.11 31.96 1.03
C ILE A 29 13.68 30.71 0.31
N GLN A 30 12.40 30.35 0.47
CA GLN A 30 11.79 29.17 -0.11
C GLN A 30 10.78 29.52 -1.20
N THR A 31 10.34 28.53 -1.93
CA THR A 31 9.23 28.60 -2.88
C THR A 31 8.03 27.82 -2.34
N PRO A 32 6.77 28.17 -2.73
CA PRO A 32 6.39 29.26 -3.65
C PRO A 32 6.54 30.67 -3.03
N GLN A 33 6.75 31.66 -3.89
CA GLN A 33 6.70 33.08 -3.53
C GLN A 33 5.40 33.69 -4.08
N GLY A 34 4.69 34.47 -3.27
CA GLY A 34 3.38 35.04 -3.63
C GLY A 34 3.45 36.55 -3.83
N PHE A 35 2.90 37.06 -4.93
CA PHE A 35 2.88 38.46 -5.28
C PHE A 35 1.54 38.89 -5.87
N HIS A 36 1.18 40.17 -5.72
CA HIS A 36 0.12 40.74 -6.54
C HIS A 36 0.54 40.76 -8.01
N TYR A 37 -0.27 40.23 -8.90
CA TYR A 37 0.04 40.06 -10.31
C TYR A 37 0.56 41.34 -10.99
N GLY A 38 -0.15 42.48 -10.81
CA GLY A 38 0.27 43.75 -11.39
C GLY A 38 1.64 44.22 -10.92
N LEU A 39 1.98 43.95 -9.65
CA LEU A 39 3.25 44.35 -9.07
C LEU A 39 4.42 43.50 -9.63
N ILE A 40 4.30 42.20 -9.60
CA ILE A 40 5.37 41.33 -10.10
C ILE A 40 5.57 41.47 -11.62
N LYS A 41 4.48 41.66 -12.39
CA LYS A 41 4.56 41.95 -13.81
C LYS A 41 5.34 43.24 -14.09
N ALA A 42 5.02 44.33 -13.36
CA ALA A 42 5.74 45.62 -13.53
C ALA A 42 7.22 45.50 -13.10
N ALA A 43 7.53 44.68 -12.10
CA ALA A 43 8.89 44.46 -11.65
C ALA A 43 9.73 43.76 -12.75
N HIS A 44 9.18 42.73 -13.41
CA HIS A 44 9.82 42.05 -14.50
C HIS A 44 9.98 42.95 -15.76
N GLU A 45 8.99 43.80 -16.06
CA GLU A 45 9.06 44.73 -17.19
C GLU A 45 10.11 45.85 -17.03
N GLN A 46 10.38 46.24 -15.75
CA GLN A 46 11.32 47.33 -15.45
C GLN A 46 12.74 46.83 -15.16
N SER A 47 12.90 45.54 -14.85
CA SER A 47 14.20 44.98 -14.50
C SER A 47 15.08 44.80 -15.75
N THR A 48 16.31 45.31 -15.65
CA THR A 48 17.38 45.06 -16.64
C THR A 48 18.49 44.17 -16.09
N ALA A 49 18.34 43.67 -14.83
CA ALA A 49 19.35 42.88 -14.14
C ALA A 49 18.94 41.42 -14.04
N ASP A 50 19.92 40.51 -14.10
CA ASP A 50 19.74 39.12 -13.73
C ASP A 50 19.47 39.04 -12.20
N ALA A 51 18.18 38.96 -11.85
CA ALA A 51 17.76 38.77 -10.47
C ALA A 51 17.82 37.28 -10.10
N THR A 52 18.30 36.98 -8.90
CA THR A 52 18.41 35.60 -8.40
C THR A 52 17.05 35.02 -8.03
N ASP A 53 16.07 35.86 -7.69
CA ASP A 53 14.70 35.51 -7.34
C ASP A 53 13.73 36.69 -7.55
N ASP A 54 12.42 36.39 -7.51
CA ASP A 54 11.38 37.40 -7.72
C ASP A 54 11.30 38.41 -6.58
N THR A 55 11.72 38.06 -5.36
CA THR A 55 11.72 38.99 -4.22
C THR A 55 12.73 40.12 -4.43
N SER A 56 13.87 39.82 -5.05
CA SER A 56 14.90 40.81 -5.38
C SER A 56 14.38 41.86 -6.35
N LEU A 57 13.52 41.47 -7.32
CA LEU A 57 12.89 42.43 -8.23
C LEU A 57 11.93 43.42 -7.52
N ILE A 58 11.17 42.89 -6.57
CA ILE A 58 10.25 43.69 -5.78
C ILE A 58 11.00 44.68 -4.84
N GLN A 59 12.09 44.19 -4.25
CA GLN A 59 12.95 45.03 -3.40
C GLN A 59 13.63 46.17 -4.20
N ALA A 60 14.03 45.90 -5.44
CA ALA A 60 14.59 46.93 -6.33
C ALA A 60 13.60 48.04 -6.69
N MET A 61 12.29 47.82 -6.48
CA MET A 61 11.24 48.82 -6.62
C MET A 61 10.92 49.55 -5.29
N ASP A 62 11.75 49.44 -4.25
CA ASP A 62 11.52 49.96 -2.91
C ASP A 62 10.19 49.48 -2.28
N LYS A 63 9.77 48.24 -2.61
CA LYS A 63 8.60 47.63 -2.03
C LYS A 63 8.97 46.61 -0.94
N THR A 64 8.14 46.57 0.09
CA THR A 64 8.32 45.68 1.23
C THR A 64 7.92 44.27 0.84
N VAL A 65 8.78 43.28 1.16
CA VAL A 65 8.48 41.85 1.10
C VAL A 65 8.38 41.32 2.50
N THR A 66 7.26 40.70 2.83
CA THR A 66 7.02 40.10 4.16
C THR A 66 7.50 38.67 4.20
N LEU A 67 8.27 38.31 5.23
CA LEU A 67 8.63 36.96 5.51
C LEU A 67 7.44 36.19 6.10
N VAL A 68 7.13 35.04 5.57
CA VAL A 68 6.17 34.09 6.12
C VAL A 68 6.95 32.85 6.52
N GLU A 69 6.73 32.37 7.72
CA GLU A 69 7.43 31.19 8.23
C GLU A 69 7.17 29.97 7.34
N GLY A 70 8.24 29.36 6.88
CA GLY A 70 8.26 28.15 6.08
C GLY A 70 8.56 26.93 6.94
N HIS A 71 8.89 25.83 6.29
CA HIS A 71 9.25 24.59 6.97
C HIS A 71 10.53 24.00 6.37
N SER A 72 11.39 23.40 7.20
CA SER A 72 12.67 22.83 6.77
C SER A 72 12.51 21.69 5.76
N THR A 73 11.36 21.01 5.73
CA THR A 73 11.05 19.98 4.75
C THR A 73 10.58 20.51 3.40
N ASN A 74 10.30 21.82 3.28
CA ASN A 74 9.98 22.46 2.01
C ASN A 74 11.26 22.73 1.23
N ILE A 75 11.84 21.68 0.64
CA ILE A 75 13.06 21.76 -0.14
C ILE A 75 12.75 21.97 -1.62
N LYS A 76 13.62 22.69 -2.33
CA LYS A 76 13.60 22.82 -3.79
C LYS A 76 14.49 21.73 -4.39
N ILE A 77 13.91 20.85 -5.20
CA ILE A 77 14.67 19.79 -5.89
C ILE A 77 15.40 20.39 -7.08
N THR A 78 16.72 20.50 -7.00
CA THR A 78 17.59 21.04 -8.03
C THR A 78 18.76 20.10 -8.38
N THR A 79 19.10 19.19 -7.48
CA THR A 79 20.16 18.20 -7.63
C THR A 79 19.66 16.79 -7.40
N GLN A 80 20.47 15.78 -7.80
CA GLN A 80 20.18 14.38 -7.49
C GLN A 80 20.14 14.11 -5.97
N GLN A 81 20.93 14.83 -5.19
CA GLN A 81 20.92 14.71 -3.73
C GLN A 81 19.62 15.23 -3.12
N ASP A 82 19.05 16.32 -3.67
CA ASP A 82 17.77 16.85 -3.20
C ASP A 82 16.64 15.83 -3.41
N LEU A 83 16.69 15.06 -4.49
CA LEU A 83 15.71 13.99 -4.76
C LEU A 83 15.77 12.90 -3.68
N VAL A 84 16.98 12.43 -3.35
CA VAL A 84 17.16 11.44 -2.27
C VAL A 84 16.66 11.99 -0.92
N MET A 85 16.92 13.28 -0.65
CA MET A 85 16.44 13.93 0.57
C MET A 85 14.90 14.06 0.57
N ALA A 86 14.30 14.41 -0.56
CA ALA A 86 12.84 14.47 -0.70
C ALA A 86 12.18 13.10 -0.46
N GLU A 87 12.74 12.03 -1.02
CA GLU A 87 12.28 10.65 -0.76
C GLU A 87 12.39 10.29 0.73
N ALA A 88 13.47 10.67 1.40
CA ALA A 88 13.63 10.44 2.83
C ALA A 88 12.63 11.24 3.68
N ILE A 89 12.34 12.49 3.32
CA ILE A 89 11.34 13.34 3.98
C ILE A 89 9.94 12.73 3.82
N ILE A 90 9.59 12.29 2.61
CA ILE A 90 8.30 11.63 2.34
C ILE A 90 8.20 10.34 3.17
N ALA A 91 9.23 9.50 3.14
CA ALA A 91 9.27 8.27 3.92
C ALA A 91 9.15 8.52 5.44
N GLN A 92 9.68 9.63 5.94
CA GLN A 92 9.56 10.02 7.34
C GLN A 92 8.17 10.57 7.67
N GLN A 93 7.51 11.27 6.76
CA GLN A 93 6.14 11.74 6.90
C GLN A 93 5.13 10.59 6.78
N GLU A 94 5.42 9.61 5.91
CA GLU A 94 4.66 8.36 5.79
C GLU A 94 4.92 7.41 6.96
N ASN A 95 5.92 7.66 7.77
CA ASN A 95 6.24 6.90 8.98
C ASN A 95 5.29 7.28 10.14
N THR A 96 4.00 7.36 9.85
CA THR A 96 2.97 7.08 10.84
C THR A 96 3.40 5.78 11.50
N LEU A 97 3.58 5.77 12.83
CA LEU A 97 3.92 4.56 13.56
C LEU A 97 3.00 3.44 13.08
N CYS A 98 3.56 2.51 12.34
CA CYS A 98 2.81 1.35 11.85
C CYS A 98 3.17 0.14 12.70
N GLU A 99 2.19 -0.63 13.04
CA GLU A 99 2.36 -1.95 13.61
C GLU A 99 2.11 -3.03 12.55
N THR A 100 2.72 -4.19 12.74
CA THR A 100 2.41 -5.37 11.93
C THR A 100 1.40 -6.23 12.68
N ARG A 101 0.25 -6.45 12.05
CA ARG A 101 -0.78 -7.38 12.53
C ARG A 101 -0.78 -8.63 11.68
N THR A 102 -0.98 -9.77 12.34
CA THR A 102 -1.05 -11.08 11.69
C THR A 102 -2.43 -11.67 11.89
N GLY A 103 -3.06 -12.11 10.81
CA GLY A 103 -4.30 -12.87 10.85
C GLY A 103 -4.11 -14.28 10.30
N LEU A 104 -4.87 -15.21 10.84
CA LEU A 104 -4.97 -16.60 10.41
C LEU A 104 -6.36 -16.84 9.87
N GLY A 105 -6.43 -17.41 8.66
CA GLY A 105 -7.66 -17.96 8.07
C GLY A 105 -7.59 -19.47 7.99
N TYR A 106 -8.73 -20.12 8.16
CA TYR A 106 -8.91 -21.56 7.95
C TYR A 106 -10.30 -21.81 7.40
N ASP A 107 -10.40 -22.53 6.31
CA ASP A 107 -11.67 -22.90 5.70
C ASP A 107 -11.62 -24.33 5.13
N VAL A 108 -12.78 -24.95 5.01
CA VAL A 108 -12.94 -26.32 4.51
C VAL A 108 -14.17 -26.41 3.63
N HIS A 109 -13.99 -26.93 2.42
CA HIS A 109 -15.09 -27.22 1.52
C HIS A 109 -15.13 -28.72 1.19
N ALA A 110 -16.29 -29.32 1.40
CA ALA A 110 -16.52 -30.72 1.02
C ALA A 110 -16.71 -30.84 -0.50
N PHE A 111 -16.31 -31.95 -1.06
CA PHE A 111 -16.69 -32.29 -2.44
C PHE A 111 -18.18 -32.65 -2.52
N GLU A 112 -18.81 -32.29 -3.62
CA GLU A 112 -20.15 -32.79 -3.93
C GLU A 112 -20.12 -34.30 -4.21
N THR A 113 -21.24 -34.97 -3.94
CA THR A 113 -21.39 -36.41 -4.21
C THR A 113 -21.69 -36.72 -5.67
N GLN A 114 -22.09 -35.73 -6.45
CA GLN A 114 -22.39 -35.87 -7.88
C GLN A 114 -21.15 -35.58 -8.73
N ASP A 115 -21.06 -36.26 -9.86
CA ASP A 115 -20.01 -36.01 -10.84
C ASP A 115 -20.06 -34.57 -11.37
N ASN A 116 -18.89 -33.98 -11.50
CA ASN A 116 -18.75 -32.65 -12.04
C ASN A 116 -18.86 -32.66 -13.56
N SER A 117 -20.03 -32.34 -14.10
CA SER A 117 -20.28 -32.34 -15.56
C SER A 117 -19.35 -31.36 -16.31
N ASN A 118 -18.81 -30.35 -15.65
CA ASN A 118 -17.90 -29.37 -16.25
C ASN A 118 -16.43 -29.80 -16.15
N GLY A 119 -16.10 -30.80 -15.31
CA GLY A 119 -14.72 -31.29 -15.12
C GLY A 119 -13.76 -30.24 -14.53
N ILE A 120 -14.25 -29.22 -13.79
CA ILE A 120 -13.47 -28.09 -13.30
C ILE A 120 -13.86 -27.79 -11.85
N ILE A 121 -12.85 -27.46 -11.04
CA ILE A 121 -12.99 -26.92 -9.70
C ILE A 121 -12.29 -25.55 -9.66
N ARG A 122 -12.86 -24.59 -8.93
CA ARG A 122 -12.26 -23.26 -8.73
C ARG A 122 -11.43 -23.23 -7.46
N LEU A 123 -10.15 -22.88 -7.58
CA LEU A 123 -9.24 -22.74 -6.45
C LEU A 123 -8.36 -21.49 -6.63
N CYS A 124 -8.39 -20.59 -5.66
CA CYS A 124 -7.64 -19.33 -5.68
C CYS A 124 -7.92 -18.49 -6.95
N GLY A 125 -9.15 -18.51 -7.44
CA GLY A 125 -9.57 -17.82 -8.65
C GLY A 125 -9.10 -18.43 -9.96
N VAL A 126 -8.57 -19.67 -9.93
CA VAL A 126 -8.09 -20.43 -11.10
C VAL A 126 -8.94 -21.67 -11.31
N ASP A 127 -9.30 -21.94 -12.56
CA ASP A 127 -10.03 -23.13 -12.94
C ASP A 127 -9.06 -24.31 -13.10
N ILE A 128 -9.26 -25.36 -12.31
CA ILE A 128 -8.41 -26.55 -12.26
C ILE A 128 -9.24 -27.77 -12.65
N PRO A 129 -8.75 -28.65 -13.55
CA PRO A 129 -9.44 -29.90 -13.90
C PRO A 129 -9.66 -30.79 -12.67
N HIS A 130 -10.91 -31.20 -12.44
CA HIS A 130 -11.27 -32.11 -11.34
C HIS A 130 -12.63 -32.75 -11.56
N GLU A 131 -12.78 -34.02 -11.20
CA GLU A 131 -13.99 -34.80 -11.41
C GLU A 131 -15.17 -34.41 -10.50
N ARG A 132 -14.90 -33.75 -9.37
CA ARG A 132 -15.92 -33.34 -8.40
C ARG A 132 -15.85 -31.83 -8.15
N LYS A 133 -17.01 -31.20 -7.84
CA LYS A 133 -17.09 -29.81 -7.43
C LYS A 133 -16.93 -29.67 -5.92
N LEU A 134 -16.51 -28.51 -5.47
CA LEU A 134 -16.64 -28.11 -4.08
C LEU A 134 -18.06 -27.61 -3.80
N LYS A 135 -18.57 -27.94 -2.62
CA LYS A 135 -19.86 -27.49 -2.12
C LYS A 135 -19.71 -26.16 -1.38
N GLY A 136 -20.47 -25.14 -1.78
CA GLY A 136 -20.44 -23.82 -1.13
C GLY A 136 -21.64 -22.96 -1.52
N HIS A 137 -21.78 -21.81 -0.87
CA HIS A 137 -22.85 -20.82 -1.14
C HIS A 137 -22.46 -19.81 -2.23
N SER A 138 -21.16 -19.70 -2.54
CA SER A 138 -20.55 -18.90 -3.62
C SER A 138 -20.02 -19.81 -4.70
N ASP A 139 -18.95 -19.43 -5.38
CA ASP A 139 -18.19 -20.30 -6.28
C ASP A 139 -17.37 -21.39 -5.54
N ALA A 140 -17.49 -21.45 -4.20
CA ALA A 140 -16.86 -22.41 -3.30
C ALA A 140 -15.31 -22.40 -3.34
N ASP A 141 -14.70 -21.25 -3.65
CA ASP A 141 -13.24 -21.11 -3.66
C ASP A 141 -12.66 -21.04 -2.24
N VAL A 142 -12.33 -22.20 -1.70
CA VAL A 142 -11.79 -22.34 -0.33
C VAL A 142 -10.50 -21.54 -0.13
N GLY A 143 -9.68 -21.36 -1.15
CA GLY A 143 -8.42 -20.59 -1.06
C GLY A 143 -8.67 -19.10 -0.90
N LEU A 144 -9.58 -18.54 -1.71
CA LEU A 144 -9.95 -17.12 -1.61
C LEU A 144 -10.66 -16.80 -0.29
N HIS A 145 -11.56 -17.69 0.17
CA HIS A 145 -12.22 -17.54 1.47
C HIS A 145 -11.20 -17.49 2.61
N THR A 146 -10.27 -18.44 2.62
CA THR A 146 -9.26 -18.54 3.66
C THR A 146 -8.35 -17.30 3.73
N ILE A 147 -7.93 -16.78 2.58
CA ILE A 147 -7.13 -15.54 2.53
C ILE A 147 -7.95 -14.34 3.00
N THR A 148 -9.20 -14.25 2.60
CA THR A 148 -10.11 -13.16 2.99
C THR A 148 -10.27 -13.11 4.50
N ASP A 149 -10.53 -14.24 5.16
CA ASP A 149 -10.65 -14.33 6.60
C ASP A 149 -9.34 -14.03 7.34
N ALA A 150 -8.19 -14.45 6.77
CA ALA A 150 -6.89 -14.08 7.32
C ALA A 150 -6.69 -12.55 7.31
N ILE A 151 -7.10 -11.86 6.24
CA ILE A 151 -7.00 -10.40 6.13
C ILE A 151 -7.95 -9.72 7.13
N TYR A 152 -9.22 -10.13 7.19
CA TYR A 152 -10.18 -9.57 8.15
C TYR A 152 -9.71 -9.79 9.59
N GLY A 153 -9.23 -10.99 9.91
CA GLY A 153 -8.70 -11.32 11.23
C GLY A 153 -7.52 -10.41 11.62
N ALA A 154 -6.59 -10.16 10.71
CA ALA A 154 -5.45 -9.29 10.96
C ALA A 154 -5.84 -7.85 11.33
N ILE A 155 -6.92 -7.33 10.75
CA ILE A 155 -7.40 -5.96 11.01
C ILE A 155 -8.56 -5.91 12.01
N GLY A 156 -8.92 -7.03 12.64
CA GLY A 156 -10.01 -7.10 13.62
C GLY A 156 -11.38 -6.77 13.02
N ALA A 157 -11.64 -7.18 11.77
CA ALA A 157 -12.87 -6.86 11.03
C ALA A 157 -13.90 -8.02 10.98
N GLY A 158 -13.69 -9.08 11.76
CA GLY A 158 -14.56 -10.26 11.75
C GLY A 158 -14.17 -11.27 10.67
N ASP A 159 -15.14 -11.74 9.92
CA ASP A 159 -15.03 -12.78 8.90
C ASP A 159 -15.89 -12.46 7.65
N ILE A 160 -15.85 -13.32 6.63
CA ILE A 160 -16.68 -13.17 5.43
C ILE A 160 -18.16 -13.09 5.80
N GLY A 161 -18.65 -13.92 6.74
CA GLY A 161 -20.04 -13.95 7.16
C GLY A 161 -20.53 -12.63 7.77
N THR A 162 -19.63 -11.87 8.39
CA THR A 162 -19.90 -10.54 8.94
C THR A 162 -20.18 -9.52 7.82
N HIS A 163 -19.43 -9.55 6.73
CA HIS A 163 -19.53 -8.59 5.61
C HIS A 163 -20.50 -9.04 4.53
N PHE A 164 -20.59 -10.35 4.31
CA PHE A 164 -21.40 -10.99 3.27
C PHE A 164 -22.28 -12.10 3.87
N PRO A 165 -23.28 -11.74 4.67
CA PRO A 165 -24.09 -12.73 5.37
C PRO A 165 -24.80 -13.67 4.39
N PRO A 166 -24.71 -14.99 4.57
CA PRO A 166 -25.31 -15.98 3.67
C PRO A 166 -26.84 -15.92 3.63
N SER A 167 -27.46 -15.20 4.55
CA SER A 167 -28.92 -14.93 4.54
C SER A 167 -29.33 -13.91 3.47
N ASN A 168 -28.39 -13.14 2.90
CA ASN A 168 -28.67 -12.22 1.80
C ASN A 168 -28.45 -12.92 0.45
N ASN A 169 -29.53 -13.08 -0.31
CA ASN A 169 -29.52 -13.73 -1.61
C ASN A 169 -28.68 -13.00 -2.68
N ASP A 170 -28.37 -11.72 -2.49
CA ASP A 170 -27.55 -10.94 -3.43
C ASP A 170 -26.11 -11.48 -3.53
N PHE A 171 -25.66 -12.21 -2.51
CA PHE A 171 -24.32 -12.80 -2.46
C PHE A 171 -24.26 -14.26 -2.89
N LYS A 172 -25.42 -14.84 -3.25
CA LYS A 172 -25.46 -16.21 -3.75
C LYS A 172 -24.77 -16.30 -5.11
N ASP A 173 -23.95 -17.33 -5.28
CA ASP A 173 -23.18 -17.61 -6.49
C ASP A 173 -22.17 -16.48 -6.87
N MET A 174 -21.83 -15.61 -5.92
CA MET A 174 -20.86 -14.53 -6.13
C MET A 174 -19.44 -15.08 -6.29
N ASP A 175 -18.66 -14.45 -7.18
CA ASP A 175 -17.22 -14.73 -7.32
C ASP A 175 -16.50 -14.35 -6.03
N SER A 176 -15.80 -15.30 -5.41
CA SER A 176 -15.05 -15.10 -4.17
C SER A 176 -13.92 -14.08 -4.30
N ALA A 177 -13.49 -13.73 -5.51
CA ALA A 177 -12.57 -12.63 -5.74
C ALA A 177 -13.12 -11.27 -5.26
N VAL A 178 -14.47 -11.11 -5.24
CA VAL A 178 -15.12 -9.90 -4.70
C VAL A 178 -14.89 -9.79 -3.20
N PHE A 179 -14.97 -10.91 -2.46
CA PHE A 179 -14.72 -10.93 -1.03
C PHE A 179 -13.27 -10.56 -0.70
N LEU A 180 -12.32 -11.17 -1.43
CA LEU A 180 -10.91 -10.87 -1.25
C LEU A 180 -10.59 -9.42 -1.59
N LYS A 181 -11.14 -8.90 -2.68
CA LYS A 181 -10.95 -7.50 -3.04
C LYS A 181 -11.50 -6.55 -1.97
N HIS A 182 -12.70 -6.80 -1.44
CA HIS A 182 -13.28 -6.01 -0.35
C HIS A 182 -12.38 -6.00 0.89
N ALA A 183 -11.80 -7.15 1.27
CA ALA A 183 -10.86 -7.21 2.40
C ALA A 183 -9.60 -6.38 2.14
N CYS A 184 -9.06 -6.41 0.91
CA CYS A 184 -7.92 -5.58 0.51
C CYS A 184 -8.27 -4.09 0.55
N ASP A 185 -9.42 -3.69 0.02
CA ASP A 185 -9.89 -2.31 0.00
C ASP A 185 -10.05 -1.78 1.45
N LEU A 186 -10.59 -2.60 2.36
CA LEU A 186 -10.73 -2.23 3.79
C LEU A 186 -9.38 -2.03 4.50
N VAL A 187 -8.33 -2.77 4.12
CA VAL A 187 -6.97 -2.52 4.61
C VAL A 187 -6.48 -1.16 4.13
N GLN A 188 -6.69 -0.83 2.85
CA GLN A 188 -6.28 0.46 2.26
C GLN A 188 -7.04 1.62 2.88
N ASP A 189 -8.36 1.50 3.08
CA ASP A 189 -9.21 2.52 3.71
C ASP A 189 -8.77 2.86 5.14
N ARG A 190 -8.14 1.90 5.83
CA ARG A 190 -7.53 2.11 7.16
C ARG A 190 -6.08 2.62 7.09
N GLY A 191 -5.60 3.02 5.91
CA GLY A 191 -4.22 3.47 5.69
C GLY A 191 -3.18 2.35 5.78
N GLY A 192 -3.61 1.09 5.78
CA GLY A 192 -2.75 -0.08 5.86
C GLY A 192 -2.30 -0.61 4.50
N ARG A 193 -1.43 -1.60 4.54
CA ARG A 193 -1.00 -2.36 3.36
C ARG A 193 -0.75 -3.82 3.70
N ILE A 194 -1.02 -4.71 2.76
CA ILE A 194 -0.67 -6.13 2.90
C ILE A 194 0.84 -6.27 2.70
N ILE A 195 1.51 -6.90 3.67
CA ILE A 195 2.96 -7.19 3.60
C ILE A 195 3.19 -8.44 2.75
N ASN A 196 2.54 -9.54 3.11
CA ASN A 196 2.58 -10.82 2.39
C ASN A 196 1.42 -11.71 2.79
N ILE A 197 1.14 -12.68 1.93
CA ILE A 197 0.19 -13.79 2.17
C ILE A 197 0.94 -15.11 2.01
N ASP A 198 0.64 -16.05 2.90
CA ASP A 198 1.11 -17.43 2.82
C ASP A 198 -0.09 -18.38 2.94
N LEU A 199 -0.43 -19.08 1.86
CA LEU A 199 -1.54 -20.02 1.78
C LEU A 199 -1.02 -21.45 1.67
N THR A 200 -1.60 -22.35 2.44
CA THR A 200 -1.40 -23.81 2.33
C THR A 200 -2.73 -24.48 1.99
N LEU A 201 -2.78 -25.16 0.84
CA LEU A 201 -3.88 -26.02 0.44
C LEU A 201 -3.60 -27.46 0.91
N ILE A 202 -4.57 -28.09 1.56
CA ILE A 202 -4.45 -29.44 2.12
C ILE A 202 -5.46 -30.34 1.41
N CYS A 203 -4.96 -31.15 0.45
CA CYS A 203 -5.78 -32.05 -0.34
C CYS A 203 -4.92 -33.17 -0.96
N GLU A 204 -5.53 -34.33 -1.22
CA GLU A 204 -4.89 -35.39 -1.98
C GLU A 204 -4.93 -35.07 -3.49
N GLU A 205 -6.07 -34.55 -3.97
CA GLU A 205 -6.32 -34.06 -5.32
C GLU A 205 -7.17 -32.78 -5.27
N PRO A 206 -6.99 -31.87 -6.26
CA PRO A 206 -6.04 -31.91 -7.39
C PRO A 206 -4.61 -31.64 -6.94
N LYS A 207 -3.62 -32.02 -7.77
CA LYS A 207 -2.22 -31.64 -7.54
C LYS A 207 -2.03 -30.15 -7.82
N ILE A 208 -1.68 -29.39 -6.81
CA ILE A 208 -1.58 -27.91 -6.89
C ILE A 208 -0.29 -27.45 -7.59
N GLY A 209 0.78 -28.25 -7.51
CA GLY A 209 2.09 -27.89 -8.07
C GLY A 209 2.05 -27.36 -9.51
N PRO A 210 1.39 -28.02 -10.46
CA PRO A 210 1.28 -27.54 -11.84
C PRO A 210 0.57 -26.20 -12.02
N HIS A 211 -0.29 -25.82 -11.06
CA HIS A 211 -1.13 -24.61 -11.12
C HIS A 211 -0.58 -23.45 -10.29
N ARG A 212 0.52 -23.66 -9.55
CA ARG A 212 1.08 -22.68 -8.59
C ARG A 212 1.34 -21.32 -9.23
N GLU A 213 1.97 -21.28 -10.39
CA GLU A 213 2.30 -20.01 -11.06
C GLU A 213 1.05 -19.23 -11.45
N ALA A 214 0.04 -19.91 -12.00
CA ALA A 214 -1.24 -19.30 -12.35
C ALA A 214 -1.98 -18.78 -11.11
N ILE A 215 -1.95 -19.54 -10.01
CA ILE A 215 -2.56 -19.12 -8.73
C ILE A 215 -1.85 -17.89 -8.18
N VAL A 216 -0.50 -17.88 -8.13
CA VAL A 216 0.26 -16.71 -7.66
C VAL A 216 -0.05 -15.49 -8.52
N ALA A 217 -0.06 -15.61 -9.84
CA ALA A 217 -0.38 -14.52 -10.75
C ALA A 217 -1.81 -13.98 -10.50
N ARG A 218 -2.80 -14.88 -10.37
CA ARG A 218 -4.19 -14.51 -10.14
C ARG A 218 -4.40 -13.81 -8.80
N LEU A 219 -3.82 -14.32 -7.73
CA LEU A 219 -3.88 -13.70 -6.40
C LEU A 219 -3.17 -12.34 -6.38
N SER A 220 -2.01 -12.24 -7.04
CA SER A 220 -1.28 -10.97 -7.18
C SER A 220 -2.13 -9.91 -7.88
N ASP A 221 -2.86 -10.30 -8.93
CA ASP A 221 -3.77 -9.41 -9.68
C ASP A 221 -4.95 -8.95 -8.82
N ILE A 222 -5.64 -9.87 -8.13
CA ILE A 222 -6.79 -9.54 -7.27
C ILE A 222 -6.39 -8.59 -6.14
N MET A 223 -5.25 -8.86 -5.49
CA MET A 223 -4.78 -8.10 -4.32
C MET A 223 -3.92 -6.89 -4.68
N ALA A 224 -3.60 -6.66 -5.96
CA ALA A 224 -2.61 -5.67 -6.41
C ALA A 224 -1.26 -5.82 -5.65
N LEU A 225 -0.83 -7.05 -5.42
CA LEU A 225 0.35 -7.40 -4.62
C LEU A 225 1.44 -8.02 -5.51
N SER A 226 2.70 -7.66 -5.26
CA SER A 226 3.83 -8.28 -6.00
C SER A 226 3.82 -9.81 -5.83
N PRO A 227 4.07 -10.60 -6.90
CA PRO A 227 4.17 -12.06 -6.82
C PRO A 227 5.14 -12.57 -5.77
N SER A 228 6.21 -11.82 -5.48
CA SER A 228 7.20 -12.17 -4.44
C SER A 228 6.65 -12.13 -3.00
N ARG A 229 5.44 -11.57 -2.82
CA ARG A 229 4.73 -11.46 -1.53
C ARG A 229 3.58 -12.45 -1.38
N VAL A 230 3.38 -13.31 -2.37
CA VAL A 230 2.33 -14.35 -2.38
C VAL A 230 3.00 -15.72 -2.39
N SER A 231 2.82 -16.47 -1.30
CA SER A 231 3.32 -17.84 -1.15
C SER A 231 2.18 -18.83 -1.23
N ILE A 232 2.31 -19.85 -2.09
CA ILE A 232 1.35 -20.95 -2.22
C ILE A 232 2.07 -22.26 -1.97
N LYS A 233 1.59 -23.01 -1.00
CA LYS A 233 2.05 -24.35 -0.64
C LYS A 233 0.90 -25.32 -0.74
N ALA A 234 1.21 -26.57 -0.96
CA ALA A 234 0.25 -27.66 -0.89
C ALA A 234 0.84 -28.85 -0.15
N THR A 235 0.01 -29.55 0.57
CA THR A 235 0.38 -30.80 1.24
C THR A 235 -0.77 -31.78 1.15
N THR A 236 -0.45 -33.06 1.23
CA THR A 236 -1.41 -34.12 1.52
C THR A 236 -1.58 -34.25 3.02
N SER A 237 -2.56 -35.00 3.47
CA SER A 237 -2.67 -35.43 4.86
C SER A 237 -2.30 -36.90 5.08
N GLU A 238 -1.51 -37.46 4.15
CA GLU A 238 -1.02 -38.84 4.21
C GLU A 238 -2.17 -39.88 4.37
N GLN A 239 -3.26 -39.63 3.61
CA GLN A 239 -4.50 -40.44 3.66
C GLN A 239 -5.24 -40.42 5.02
N LEU A 240 -4.86 -39.52 5.93
CA LEU A 240 -5.53 -39.34 7.22
C LEU A 240 -6.62 -38.26 7.15
N GLY A 241 -7.66 -38.46 7.96
CA GLY A 241 -8.74 -37.48 8.09
C GLY A 241 -9.61 -37.37 6.81
N PHE A 242 -10.45 -36.34 6.76
CA PHE A 242 -11.38 -36.12 5.65
C PHE A 242 -10.66 -35.71 4.36
N THR A 243 -9.59 -34.94 4.46
CA THR A 243 -8.76 -34.59 3.29
C THR A 243 -8.07 -35.81 2.71
N GLY A 244 -7.54 -36.68 3.57
CA GLY A 244 -6.88 -37.92 3.15
C GLY A 244 -7.84 -38.95 2.56
N ARG A 245 -9.11 -38.95 2.96
CA ARG A 245 -10.16 -39.76 2.34
C ARG A 245 -10.74 -39.12 1.08
N GLY A 246 -10.23 -37.93 0.68
CA GLY A 246 -10.71 -37.20 -0.50
C GLY A 246 -12.16 -36.74 -0.35
N GLU A 247 -12.59 -36.37 0.85
CA GLU A 247 -13.96 -35.89 1.09
C GLU A 247 -14.09 -34.37 0.88
N GLY A 248 -12.96 -33.64 0.79
CA GLY A 248 -12.92 -32.22 0.59
C GLY A 248 -11.51 -31.64 0.57
N ILE A 249 -11.42 -30.33 0.52
CA ILE A 249 -10.18 -29.55 0.58
C ILE A 249 -10.22 -28.66 1.82
N ALA A 250 -9.14 -28.63 2.57
CA ALA A 250 -8.91 -27.63 3.60
C ALA A 250 -7.87 -26.61 3.12
N ALA A 251 -7.97 -25.40 3.60
CA ALA A 251 -7.01 -24.34 3.35
C ALA A 251 -6.68 -23.59 4.65
N GLN A 252 -5.42 -23.17 4.76
CA GLN A 252 -4.95 -22.35 5.86
C GLN A 252 -4.10 -21.22 5.30
N ALA A 253 -4.39 -19.97 5.71
CA ALA A 253 -3.65 -18.81 5.28
C ALA A 253 -3.17 -17.96 6.45
N VAL A 254 -2.03 -17.31 6.25
CA VAL A 254 -1.53 -16.25 7.13
C VAL A 254 -1.42 -14.97 6.30
N ALA A 255 -2.01 -13.89 6.80
CA ALA A 255 -1.86 -12.54 6.27
C ALA A 255 -1.06 -11.69 7.24
N ASN A 256 0.00 -11.04 6.77
CA ASN A 256 0.71 -10.01 7.51
C ASN A 256 0.37 -8.65 6.92
N ILE A 257 -0.09 -7.73 7.77
CA ILE A 257 -0.57 -6.41 7.38
C ILE A 257 0.14 -5.36 8.21
N SER A 258 0.68 -4.33 7.55
CA SER A 258 1.16 -3.11 8.18
C SER A 258 -0.01 -2.14 8.25
N ILE A 259 -0.33 -1.63 9.44
CA ILE A 259 -1.43 -0.69 9.66
C ILE A 259 -0.97 0.44 10.59
N PRO A 260 -1.41 1.69 10.38
CA PRO A 260 -1.13 2.76 11.32
C PRO A 260 -1.58 2.42 12.73
N VAL A 261 -0.73 2.69 13.72
CA VAL A 261 -1.13 2.59 15.14
C VAL A 261 -2.26 3.57 15.38
N GLN A 262 -3.40 3.07 15.82
CA GLN A 262 -4.49 3.92 16.28
C GLN A 262 -4.23 4.22 17.75
N ASP A 263 -4.24 5.51 18.12
CA ASP A 263 -4.22 5.87 19.53
C ASP A 263 -5.49 5.33 20.20
N ASP A 264 -5.34 4.37 21.09
CA ASP A 264 -6.42 3.86 21.95
C ASP A 264 -6.79 4.97 22.96
N THR A 265 -7.61 5.93 22.52
CA THR A 265 -8.21 6.95 23.40
C THR A 265 -9.59 6.54 23.86
#